data_31bd406abe999db3a5ac784fc5077c15
#
_entry.id   31bd406abe999db3a5ac784fc5077c15
#
_cell.length_a   1.000
_cell.length_b   1.000
_cell.length_c   1.000
_cell.angle_alpha   90.00
_cell.angle_beta   90.00
_cell.angle_gamma   90.00
#
_symmetry.space_group_name_H-M   'P 1'
#
loop_
_entity.id
_entity.type
_entity.pdbx_description
1 polymer ?
#
loop_
_entity_poly.entity_id
_entity_poly.type
_entity_poly.pdbx_seq_one_letter_code
_entity_poly.pdbx_strand_id
1 'polypeptide(L)'
;LESIKKNSTFDHQIIPHVNIGEDGTKEFLKLENIEYTYTKYNSGICEGMNKASKKASFDYILYAHDDFYFCPGWDTEFKNEVDKIKHNNFYLSGTMIGSTGKDSLDCGTNIDNFNEKKLLENYKKLNFYDFQGSTWAPHLIHKDIWNKVGGFSEEYYPGTGSDPDLNMKLWKENIRIFKGLGKSLVFHFGSVVTRRNNNNSKIKTESGNRGNKIFLLKWGISIKFFKKFYLKSDLPYVSELSEPKKNINYLFSLVLCKINYLYLRYFYKFK
;
A
#
# COMPACT_ATOMS: atom_id res chain seq x y z
N LEU A 1 -0.48 11.65 -12.13
CA LEU A 1 0.60 11.70 -13.14
C LEU A 1 1.37 13.01 -13.06
N GLU A 2 0.71 14.16 -13.13
CA GLU A 2 1.36 15.49 -13.11
C GLU A 2 2.27 15.71 -11.91
N SER A 3 1.81 15.35 -10.70
CA SER A 3 2.62 15.52 -9.48
C SER A 3 3.89 14.67 -9.50
N ILE A 4 3.88 13.48 -10.09
CA ILE A 4 5.08 12.67 -10.27
C ILE A 4 6.02 13.38 -11.24
N LYS A 5 5.54 13.78 -12.43
CA LYS A 5 6.38 14.49 -13.43
C LYS A 5 6.98 15.79 -12.87
N LYS A 6 6.21 16.55 -12.05
CA LYS A 6 6.61 17.86 -11.52
C LYS A 6 7.54 17.76 -10.30
N ASN A 7 7.31 16.79 -9.41
CA ASN A 7 7.88 16.76 -8.07
C ASN A 7 8.91 15.64 -7.85
N SER A 8 9.23 14.87 -8.89
CA SER A 8 10.30 13.87 -8.83
C SER A 8 11.66 14.46 -9.16
N THR A 9 12.68 13.93 -8.52
CA THR A 9 14.09 14.25 -8.78
C THR A 9 14.68 13.31 -9.83
N PHE A 10 14.14 12.08 -9.89
CA PHE A 10 14.61 11.04 -10.79
C PHE A 10 13.58 10.73 -11.87
N ASP A 11 14.04 10.12 -12.97
CA ASP A 11 13.17 9.62 -14.02
C ASP A 11 12.47 8.34 -13.57
N HIS A 12 11.15 8.27 -13.82
CA HIS A 12 10.33 7.13 -13.46
C HIS A 12 9.58 6.60 -14.68
N GLN A 13 9.57 5.27 -14.84
CA GLN A 13 8.63 4.60 -15.73
C GLN A 13 7.27 4.53 -15.04
N ILE A 14 6.26 5.19 -15.57
CA ILE A 14 4.90 5.20 -15.02
C ILE A 14 4.04 4.25 -15.84
N ILE A 15 3.48 3.23 -15.22
CA ILE A 15 2.67 2.19 -15.87
C ILE A 15 1.31 2.08 -15.18
N PRO A 16 0.30 2.88 -15.55
CA PRO A 16 -1.04 2.74 -15.03
C PRO A 16 -1.69 1.41 -15.46
N HIS A 17 -2.53 0.86 -14.59
CA HIS A 17 -3.50 -0.16 -14.98
C HIS A 17 -4.89 0.47 -15.12
N VAL A 18 -5.52 0.30 -16.28
CA VAL A 18 -6.85 0.84 -16.56
C VAL A 18 -7.88 -0.27 -16.43
N ASN A 19 -8.77 -0.13 -15.46
CA ASN A 19 -9.95 -0.98 -15.29
C ASN A 19 -11.10 -0.42 -16.15
N ILE A 20 -11.70 -1.24 -17.03
CA ILE A 20 -12.84 -0.87 -17.89
C ILE A 20 -12.46 0.20 -18.92
N GLY A 21 -12.06 1.41 -18.49
CA GLY A 21 -11.51 2.49 -19.34
C GLY A 21 -12.51 3.05 -20.36
N GLU A 22 -13.75 3.31 -19.92
CA GLU A 22 -14.82 3.95 -20.72
C GLU A 22 -14.93 5.46 -20.44
N ASP A 23 -14.03 5.98 -19.57
CA ASP A 23 -14.03 7.34 -19.06
C ASP A 23 -13.02 8.28 -19.77
N GLY A 24 -12.45 7.84 -20.89
CA GLY A 24 -11.43 8.59 -21.64
C GLY A 24 -9.99 8.40 -21.14
N THR A 25 -9.78 7.63 -20.05
CA THR A 25 -8.43 7.40 -19.50
C THR A 25 -7.49 6.76 -20.51
N LYS A 26 -7.96 5.80 -21.32
CA LYS A 26 -7.12 5.14 -22.34
C LYS A 26 -6.66 6.10 -23.43
N GLU A 27 -7.57 6.95 -23.89
CA GLU A 27 -7.33 7.98 -24.90
C GLU A 27 -6.32 8.99 -24.39
N PHE A 28 -6.48 9.45 -23.15
CA PHE A 28 -5.53 10.33 -22.47
C PHE A 28 -4.12 9.71 -22.39
N LEU A 29 -4.00 8.47 -21.93
CA LEU A 29 -2.70 7.80 -21.79
C LEU A 29 -2.01 7.60 -23.15
N LYS A 30 -2.77 7.34 -24.22
CA LYS A 30 -2.24 7.25 -25.58
C LYS A 30 -1.73 8.60 -26.08
N LEU A 31 -2.49 9.68 -25.87
CA LEU A 31 -2.09 11.05 -26.27
C LEU A 31 -0.81 11.49 -25.53
N GLU A 32 -0.69 11.16 -24.25
CA GLU A 32 0.48 11.45 -23.41
C GLU A 32 1.66 10.47 -23.66
N ASN A 33 1.51 9.50 -24.58
CA ASN A 33 2.49 8.45 -24.87
C ASN A 33 2.93 7.69 -23.60
N ILE A 34 1.97 7.43 -22.68
CA ILE A 34 2.21 6.69 -21.44
C ILE A 34 1.85 5.23 -21.65
N GLU A 35 2.80 4.34 -21.39
CA GLU A 35 2.57 2.90 -21.40
C GLU A 35 1.60 2.50 -20.30
N TYR A 36 0.61 1.63 -20.61
CA TYR A 36 -0.37 1.16 -19.66
C TYR A 36 -0.74 -0.30 -19.88
N THR A 37 -1.37 -0.90 -18.88
CA THR A 37 -2.07 -2.19 -18.98
C THR A 37 -3.56 -1.98 -18.86
N TYR A 38 -4.35 -2.95 -19.32
CA TYR A 38 -5.80 -2.79 -19.44
C TYR A 38 -6.56 -4.10 -19.19
N THR A 39 -7.74 -4.00 -18.59
CA THR A 39 -8.75 -5.05 -18.53
C THR A 39 -10.13 -4.51 -18.91
N LYS A 40 -10.94 -5.32 -19.62
CA LYS A 40 -12.32 -4.98 -20.00
C LYS A 40 -13.30 -5.03 -18.82
N TYR A 41 -12.83 -5.43 -17.65
CA TYR A 41 -13.59 -5.58 -16.41
C TYR A 41 -12.82 -4.94 -15.27
N ASN A 42 -13.49 -4.72 -14.15
CA ASN A 42 -12.81 -4.26 -12.94
C ASN A 42 -12.03 -5.44 -12.33
N SER A 43 -10.73 -5.47 -12.56
CA SER A 43 -9.82 -6.50 -12.05
C SER A 43 -9.42 -6.29 -10.57
N GLY A 44 -9.79 -5.15 -10.00
CA GLY A 44 -9.32 -4.75 -8.67
C GLY A 44 -7.83 -4.36 -8.65
N ILE A 45 -7.33 -4.10 -7.46
CA ILE A 45 -5.95 -3.62 -7.26
C ILE A 45 -4.93 -4.71 -7.55
N CYS A 46 -5.17 -5.94 -7.08
CA CYS A 46 -4.17 -7.02 -7.10
C CYS A 46 -3.79 -7.44 -8.52
N GLU A 47 -4.78 -7.78 -9.34
CA GLU A 47 -4.56 -8.19 -10.72
C GLU A 47 -4.01 -7.02 -11.55
N GLY A 48 -4.56 -5.81 -11.34
CA GLY A 48 -4.09 -4.61 -12.04
C GLY A 48 -2.61 -4.34 -11.78
N MET A 49 -2.19 -4.35 -10.51
CA MET A 49 -0.80 -4.15 -10.13
C MET A 49 0.12 -5.27 -10.65
N ASN A 50 -0.32 -6.52 -10.57
CA ASN A 50 0.45 -7.66 -11.10
C ASN A 50 0.65 -7.55 -12.61
N LYS A 51 -0.35 -7.05 -13.35
CA LYS A 51 -0.22 -6.80 -14.81
C LYS A 51 0.73 -5.64 -15.11
N ALA A 52 0.59 -4.53 -14.39
CA ALA A 52 1.44 -3.36 -14.57
C ALA A 52 2.91 -3.69 -14.24
N SER A 53 3.17 -4.39 -13.15
CA SER A 53 4.53 -4.73 -12.71
C SER A 53 5.31 -5.59 -13.70
N LYS A 54 4.65 -6.39 -14.54
CA LYS A 54 5.30 -7.19 -15.60
C LYS A 54 5.95 -6.34 -16.69
N LYS A 55 5.53 -5.07 -16.83
CA LYS A 55 6.08 -4.11 -17.78
C LYS A 55 7.21 -3.25 -17.19
N ALA A 56 7.47 -3.38 -15.88
CA ALA A 56 8.51 -2.63 -15.22
C ALA A 56 9.90 -2.98 -15.77
N SER A 57 10.64 -1.98 -16.25
CA SER A 57 11.99 -2.12 -16.81
C SER A 57 13.09 -1.83 -15.78
N PHE A 58 12.78 -1.07 -14.71
CA PHE A 58 13.72 -0.73 -13.65
C PHE A 58 13.76 -1.77 -12.52
N ASP A 59 14.78 -1.68 -11.67
CA ASP A 59 15.01 -2.64 -10.59
C ASP A 59 14.03 -2.51 -9.43
N TYR A 60 13.43 -1.35 -9.24
CA TYR A 60 12.49 -1.10 -8.16
C TYR A 60 11.08 -0.87 -8.68
N ILE A 61 10.10 -1.47 -7.99
CA ILE A 61 8.67 -1.27 -8.23
C ILE A 61 8.12 -0.44 -7.08
N LEU A 62 7.55 0.72 -7.41
CA LEU A 62 6.75 1.51 -6.49
C LEU A 62 5.27 1.31 -6.80
N TYR A 63 4.52 0.75 -5.87
CA TYR A 63 3.07 0.71 -5.93
C TYR A 63 2.47 2.00 -5.39
N ALA A 64 1.59 2.61 -6.15
CA ALA A 64 0.90 3.83 -5.77
C ALA A 64 -0.57 3.82 -6.24
N HIS A 65 -1.39 4.64 -5.60
CA HIS A 65 -2.78 4.86 -6.00
C HIS A 65 -2.89 6.06 -6.93
N ASP A 66 -3.94 6.10 -7.74
CA ASP A 66 -4.26 7.18 -8.68
C ASP A 66 -4.74 8.47 -7.99
N ASP A 67 -5.17 8.37 -6.75
CA ASP A 67 -5.61 9.48 -5.88
C ASP A 67 -4.50 10.02 -4.97
N PHE A 68 -3.23 9.83 -5.32
CA PHE A 68 -2.08 10.44 -4.65
C PHE A 68 -1.56 11.66 -5.40
N TYR A 69 -1.27 12.71 -4.63
CA TYR A 69 -0.39 13.80 -5.05
C TYR A 69 0.98 13.61 -4.37
N PHE A 70 2.01 13.39 -5.15
CA PHE A 70 3.38 13.23 -4.67
C PHE A 70 3.99 14.58 -4.33
N CYS A 71 4.42 14.77 -3.07
CA CYS A 71 5.06 16.00 -2.63
C CYS A 71 6.53 16.06 -3.09
N PRO A 72 7.12 17.26 -3.33
CA PRO A 72 8.52 17.38 -3.74
C PRO A 72 9.49 16.67 -2.79
N GLY A 73 10.44 15.91 -3.35
CA GLY A 73 11.47 15.17 -2.61
C GLY A 73 11.05 13.75 -2.15
N TRP A 74 9.86 13.31 -2.49
CA TRP A 74 9.35 11.98 -2.12
C TRP A 74 10.29 10.85 -2.57
N ASP A 75 10.78 10.91 -3.81
CA ASP A 75 11.66 9.91 -4.42
C ASP A 75 13.11 9.99 -3.91
N THR A 76 13.56 11.19 -3.60
CA THR A 76 14.87 11.41 -2.97
C THR A 76 14.96 10.70 -1.61
N GLU A 77 13.90 10.74 -0.81
CA GLU A 77 13.87 10.05 0.47
C GLU A 77 13.93 8.52 0.30
N PHE A 78 13.22 7.96 -0.69
CA PHE A 78 13.35 6.54 -1.02
C PHE A 78 14.77 6.19 -1.46
N LYS A 79 15.35 6.97 -2.39
CA LYS A 79 16.71 6.73 -2.89
C LYS A 79 17.74 6.77 -1.77
N ASN A 80 17.68 7.78 -0.91
CA ASN A 80 18.58 7.91 0.24
C ASN A 80 18.50 6.70 1.18
N GLU A 81 17.32 6.18 1.40
CA GLU A 81 17.13 5.02 2.27
C GLU A 81 17.65 3.72 1.63
N VAL A 82 17.38 3.51 0.33
CA VAL A 82 17.93 2.38 -0.43
C VAL A 82 19.46 2.37 -0.38
N ASP A 83 20.10 3.54 -0.58
CA ASP A 83 21.55 3.67 -0.54
C ASP A 83 22.15 3.36 0.84
N LYS A 84 21.41 3.64 1.92
CA LYS A 84 21.83 3.29 3.29
C LYS A 84 21.73 1.79 3.55
N ILE A 85 20.67 1.14 3.08
CA ILE A 85 20.41 -0.29 3.33
C ILE A 85 21.43 -1.19 2.61
N LYS A 86 21.90 -0.81 1.41
CA LYS A 86 22.93 -1.51 0.62
C LYS A 86 22.61 -2.97 0.22
N HIS A 87 21.36 -3.37 0.30
CA HIS A 87 20.85 -4.66 -0.18
C HIS A 87 19.37 -4.53 -0.54
N ASN A 88 18.79 -5.53 -1.23
CA ASN A 88 17.43 -5.45 -1.78
C ASN A 88 16.35 -6.05 -0.86
N ASN A 89 16.73 -6.59 0.31
CA ASN A 89 15.81 -7.28 1.21
C ASN A 89 15.06 -6.31 2.13
N PHE A 90 14.15 -5.51 1.57
CA PHE A 90 13.37 -4.53 2.30
C PHE A 90 11.98 -4.32 1.70
N TYR A 91 11.11 -3.74 2.51
CA TYR A 91 9.85 -3.11 2.13
C TYR A 91 9.84 -1.70 2.69
N LEU A 92 9.88 -0.71 1.83
CA LEU A 92 9.81 0.70 2.22
C LEU A 92 8.46 1.27 1.83
N SER A 93 7.91 2.18 2.63
CA SER A 93 6.74 2.95 2.24
C SER A 93 6.92 4.43 2.48
N GLY A 94 6.17 5.25 1.75
CA GLY A 94 6.01 6.66 2.05
C GLY A 94 4.96 6.89 3.15
N THR A 95 4.77 8.14 3.49
CA THR A 95 3.80 8.60 4.48
C THR A 95 2.68 9.37 3.79
N MET A 96 1.44 9.02 4.11
CA MET A 96 0.25 9.68 3.57
C MET A 96 -0.17 10.85 4.46
N ILE A 97 -0.35 12.02 3.85
CA ILE A 97 -1.03 13.17 4.44
C ILE A 97 -2.51 13.09 4.04
N GLY A 98 -3.41 12.96 5.01
CA GLY A 98 -4.84 12.98 4.75
C GLY A 98 -5.41 14.41 4.75
N SER A 99 -6.65 14.56 4.27
CA SER A 99 -7.41 15.81 4.37
C SER A 99 -8.02 16.03 5.76
N THR A 100 -8.11 14.99 6.58
CA THR A 100 -8.70 15.00 7.93
C THR A 100 -7.92 14.09 8.86
N GLY A 101 -7.98 14.36 10.16
CA GLY A 101 -7.32 13.57 11.21
C GLY A 101 -6.13 14.30 11.85
N LYS A 102 -5.45 13.59 12.75
CA LYS A 102 -4.20 14.07 13.34
C LYS A 102 -3.13 14.05 12.25
N ASP A 103 -2.27 15.07 12.22
CA ASP A 103 -1.21 15.19 11.22
C ASP A 103 -1.75 15.26 9.76
N SER A 104 -2.90 15.93 9.57
CA SER A 104 -3.54 16.16 8.29
C SER A 104 -3.42 17.61 7.84
N LEU A 105 -3.62 17.82 6.53
CA LEU A 105 -3.76 19.15 5.94
C LEU A 105 -5.08 19.20 5.17
N ASP A 106 -5.95 20.13 5.55
CA ASP A 106 -7.16 20.40 4.78
C ASP A 106 -6.81 21.17 3.52
N CYS A 107 -6.41 20.42 2.49
CA CYS A 107 -6.05 20.94 1.16
C CYS A 107 -7.06 20.51 0.08
N GLY A 108 -8.26 20.09 0.48
CA GLY A 108 -9.28 19.57 -0.41
C GLY A 108 -9.41 18.05 -0.36
N THR A 109 -10.49 17.54 -0.96
CA THR A 109 -10.87 16.13 -0.94
C THR A 109 -10.96 15.50 -2.34
N ASN A 110 -10.76 16.30 -3.38
CA ASN A 110 -10.74 15.88 -4.78
C ASN A 110 -9.97 16.92 -5.60
N ILE A 111 -9.76 16.66 -6.88
CA ILE A 111 -9.00 17.53 -7.77
C ILE A 111 -9.65 18.91 -7.95
N ASP A 112 -10.98 19.00 -7.94
CA ASP A 112 -11.70 20.24 -8.21
C ASP A 112 -11.55 21.27 -7.08
N ASN A 113 -11.34 20.80 -5.84
CA ASN A 113 -11.17 21.67 -4.66
C ASN A 113 -9.76 21.56 -4.04
N PHE A 114 -8.80 20.99 -4.77
CA PHE A 114 -7.45 20.83 -4.29
C PHE A 114 -6.67 22.15 -4.23
N ASN A 115 -6.14 22.46 -3.07
CA ASN A 115 -5.28 23.64 -2.85
C ASN A 115 -3.81 23.21 -2.79
N GLU A 116 -3.19 23.04 -3.99
CA GLU A 116 -1.78 22.68 -4.13
C GLU A 116 -0.86 23.65 -3.40
N LYS A 117 -1.09 24.97 -3.53
CA LYS A 117 -0.26 26.00 -2.89
C LYS A 117 -0.24 25.82 -1.38
N LYS A 118 -1.40 25.67 -0.75
CA LYS A 118 -1.53 25.42 0.69
C LYS A 118 -0.80 24.15 1.12
N LEU A 119 -0.88 23.07 0.32
CA LEU A 119 -0.15 21.85 0.58
C LEU A 119 1.37 22.10 0.55
N LEU A 120 1.88 22.69 -0.51
CA LEU A 120 3.32 22.93 -0.71
C LEU A 120 3.93 23.86 0.33
N GLU A 121 3.19 24.82 0.86
CA GLU A 121 3.62 25.72 1.93
C GLU A 121 3.66 25.06 3.31
N ASN A 122 2.96 23.92 3.50
CA ASN A 122 2.74 23.39 4.84
C ASN A 122 3.17 21.92 5.03
N TYR A 123 3.28 21.08 3.97
CA TYR A 123 3.57 19.65 4.13
C TYR A 123 4.87 19.37 4.91
N LYS A 124 5.92 20.19 4.74
CA LYS A 124 7.21 20.05 5.46
C LYS A 124 7.13 20.41 6.94
N LYS A 125 6.07 21.11 7.36
CA LYS A 125 5.84 21.45 8.77
C LYS A 125 5.25 20.31 9.58
N LEU A 126 4.73 19.27 8.88
CA LEU A 126 4.28 18.03 9.50
C LEU A 126 5.50 17.24 9.94
N ASN A 127 5.57 16.95 11.22
CA ASN A 127 6.73 16.28 11.82
C ASN A 127 6.46 14.76 11.92
N PHE A 128 6.54 14.08 10.79
CA PHE A 128 6.48 12.62 10.78
C PHE A 128 7.87 12.03 11.08
N TYR A 129 7.88 10.97 11.87
CA TYR A 129 9.06 10.15 12.09
C TYR A 129 9.01 8.91 11.19
N ASP A 130 10.18 8.30 10.95
CA ASP A 130 10.23 6.98 10.33
C ASP A 130 9.58 5.96 11.25
N PHE A 131 8.69 5.11 10.71
CA PHE A 131 7.92 4.19 11.52
C PHE A 131 8.15 2.73 11.12
N GLN A 132 7.96 1.85 12.10
CA GLN A 132 8.15 0.42 11.99
C GLN A 132 6.92 -0.23 11.36
N GLY A 133 7.13 -1.24 10.53
CA GLY A 133 6.08 -2.15 10.12
C GLY A 133 5.01 -1.56 9.22
N SER A 134 5.42 -0.73 8.28
CA SER A 134 4.51 -0.21 7.25
C SER A 134 3.81 -1.34 6.48
N THR A 135 2.55 -1.11 6.12
CA THR A 135 1.70 -2.06 5.39
C THR A 135 0.85 -1.39 4.32
N TRP A 136 1.22 -0.22 3.78
CA TRP A 136 0.38 0.54 2.83
C TRP A 136 1.18 1.26 1.76
N ALA A 137 0.47 1.70 0.72
CA ALA A 137 1.00 2.51 -0.38
C ALA A 137 1.26 3.98 0.06
N PRO A 138 2.18 4.70 -0.63
CA PRO A 138 3.04 4.15 -1.68
C PRO A 138 4.11 3.25 -1.07
N HIS A 139 4.44 2.14 -1.72
CA HIS A 139 5.52 1.29 -1.22
C HIS A 139 6.48 0.86 -2.32
N LEU A 140 7.75 0.71 -1.95
CA LEU A 140 8.87 0.35 -2.80
C LEU A 140 9.41 -1.03 -2.44
N ILE A 141 9.57 -1.87 -3.46
CA ILE A 141 10.13 -3.22 -3.36
C ILE A 141 11.08 -3.44 -4.55
N HIS A 142 12.16 -4.17 -4.36
CA HIS A 142 13.00 -4.62 -5.48
C HIS A 142 12.24 -5.61 -6.36
N LYS A 143 12.37 -5.48 -7.69
CA LYS A 143 11.63 -6.28 -8.67
C LYS A 143 11.82 -7.79 -8.51
N ASP A 144 13.03 -8.23 -8.19
CA ASP A 144 13.30 -9.66 -7.98
C ASP A 144 12.56 -10.20 -6.75
N ILE A 145 12.48 -9.41 -5.68
CA ILE A 145 11.70 -9.77 -4.47
C ILE A 145 10.21 -9.81 -4.79
N TRP A 146 9.71 -8.80 -5.53
CA TRP A 146 8.33 -8.78 -5.99
C TRP A 146 7.98 -10.03 -6.81
N ASN A 147 8.84 -10.39 -7.76
CA ASN A 147 8.66 -11.57 -8.61
C ASN A 147 8.74 -12.87 -7.80
N LYS A 148 9.69 -12.96 -6.88
CA LYS A 148 9.88 -14.12 -6.00
C LYS A 148 8.65 -14.42 -5.16
N VAL A 149 7.99 -13.40 -4.61
CA VAL A 149 6.77 -13.57 -3.82
C VAL A 149 5.49 -13.62 -4.67
N GLY A 150 5.59 -13.42 -5.99
CA GLY A 150 4.47 -13.45 -6.92
C GLY A 150 3.53 -12.26 -6.82
N GLY A 151 4.04 -11.07 -6.48
CA GLY A 151 3.27 -9.83 -6.38
C GLY A 151 2.12 -9.89 -5.38
N PHE A 152 1.00 -9.24 -5.68
CA PHE A 152 -0.22 -9.33 -4.87
C PHE A 152 -0.98 -10.64 -5.11
N SER A 153 -1.65 -11.15 -4.08
CA SER A 153 -2.54 -12.30 -4.19
C SER A 153 -3.92 -11.86 -4.66
N GLU A 154 -4.34 -12.34 -5.85
CA GLU A 154 -5.57 -11.88 -6.52
C GLU A 154 -6.87 -12.30 -5.80
N GLU A 155 -6.80 -13.30 -4.93
CA GLU A 155 -7.90 -13.72 -4.06
C GLU A 155 -8.42 -12.60 -3.12
N TYR A 156 -7.63 -11.53 -2.91
CA TYR A 156 -8.04 -10.36 -2.13
C TYR A 156 -8.87 -9.34 -2.92
N TYR A 157 -9.38 -9.68 -4.11
CA TYR A 157 -10.27 -8.78 -4.84
C TYR A 157 -11.34 -8.16 -3.92
N PRO A 158 -11.62 -6.86 -3.99
CA PRO A 158 -11.03 -5.85 -4.89
C PRO A 158 -9.69 -5.25 -4.42
N GLY A 159 -9.14 -5.66 -3.24
CA GLY A 159 -7.81 -5.22 -2.78
C GLY A 159 -7.64 -5.21 -1.27
N THR A 160 -8.70 -5.16 -0.48
CA THR A 160 -8.60 -5.04 0.99
C THR A 160 -7.92 -6.26 1.62
N GLY A 161 -6.83 -6.03 2.33
CA GLY A 161 -6.03 -7.08 2.97
C GLY A 161 -4.84 -7.57 2.13
N SER A 162 -4.69 -7.07 0.90
CA SER A 162 -3.58 -7.46 0.02
C SER A 162 -2.21 -6.96 0.49
N ASP A 163 -2.14 -5.73 1.03
CA ASP A 163 -0.87 -5.19 1.55
C ASP A 163 -0.31 -6.02 2.72
N PRO A 164 -1.08 -6.31 3.79
CA PRO A 164 -0.57 -7.18 4.85
C PRO A 164 -0.30 -8.62 4.37
N ASP A 165 -1.01 -9.13 3.36
CA ASP A 165 -0.70 -10.42 2.74
C ASP A 165 0.65 -10.39 2.02
N LEU A 166 0.92 -9.35 1.24
CA LEU A 166 2.22 -9.12 0.61
C LEU A 166 3.31 -9.04 1.67
N ASN A 167 3.11 -8.28 2.75
CA ASN A 167 4.08 -8.20 3.85
C ASN A 167 4.31 -9.57 4.52
N MET A 168 3.28 -10.41 4.65
CA MET A 168 3.46 -11.77 5.19
C MET A 168 4.25 -12.67 4.23
N LYS A 169 4.03 -12.56 2.91
CA LYS A 169 4.84 -13.28 1.92
C LYS A 169 6.30 -12.84 2.01
N LEU A 170 6.55 -11.52 2.08
CA LEU A 170 7.89 -10.96 2.28
C LEU A 170 8.53 -11.44 3.58
N TRP A 171 7.77 -11.48 4.68
CA TRP A 171 8.25 -12.03 5.95
C TRP A 171 8.71 -13.50 5.83
N LYS A 172 7.95 -14.32 5.07
CA LYS A 172 8.29 -15.72 4.80
C LYS A 172 9.55 -15.87 3.97
N GLU A 173 9.86 -14.89 3.13
CA GLU A 173 11.11 -14.79 2.37
C GLU A 173 12.24 -14.12 3.17
N ASN A 174 12.11 -14.09 4.49
CA ASN A 174 13.10 -13.56 5.41
C ASN A 174 13.39 -12.06 5.28
N ILE A 175 12.48 -11.29 4.70
CA ILE A 175 12.55 -9.83 4.75
C ILE A 175 12.23 -9.38 6.17
N ARG A 176 13.05 -8.48 6.73
CA ARG A 176 12.91 -7.97 8.10
C ARG A 176 12.91 -6.45 8.19
N ILE A 177 13.26 -5.75 7.12
CA ILE A 177 13.13 -4.29 7.03
C ILE A 177 11.76 -3.97 6.46
N PHE A 178 10.86 -3.47 7.30
CA PHE A 178 9.55 -2.93 6.95
C PHE A 178 9.48 -1.51 7.52
N LYS A 179 9.88 -0.53 6.72
CA LYS A 179 10.09 0.84 7.19
C LYS A 179 9.21 1.82 6.42
N GLY A 180 8.48 2.65 7.15
CA GLY A 180 7.81 3.81 6.60
C GLY A 180 8.68 5.05 6.74
N LEU A 181 8.83 5.79 5.64
CA LEU A 181 9.67 6.99 5.57
C LEU A 181 8.83 8.22 5.91
N GLY A 182 9.10 8.83 7.06
CA GLY A 182 8.36 9.99 7.55
C GLY A 182 8.47 11.22 6.66
N LYS A 183 9.49 11.30 5.83
CA LYS A 183 9.74 12.44 4.93
C LYS A 183 9.38 12.20 3.47
N SER A 184 9.13 10.95 3.07
CA SER A 184 8.60 10.64 1.74
C SER A 184 7.08 10.81 1.75
N LEU A 185 6.61 12.00 1.35
CA LEU A 185 5.23 12.42 1.58
C LEU A 185 4.38 12.38 0.31
N VAL A 186 3.17 11.86 0.46
CA VAL A 186 2.10 11.96 -0.54
C VAL A 186 0.83 12.51 0.12
N PHE A 187 0.11 13.39 -0.58
CA PHE A 187 -1.23 13.80 -0.15
C PHE A 187 -2.26 12.85 -0.77
N HIS A 188 -3.12 12.28 0.07
CA HIS A 188 -4.12 11.31 -0.33
C HIS A 188 -5.51 11.93 -0.33
N PHE A 189 -6.14 12.04 -1.48
CA PHE A 189 -7.50 12.58 -1.59
C PHE A 189 -8.57 11.71 -0.93
N GLY A 190 -8.20 10.48 -0.56
CA GLY A 190 -9.02 9.62 0.28
C GLY A 190 -10.12 8.89 -0.45
N SER A 191 -9.78 8.13 -1.49
CA SER A 191 -10.72 7.21 -2.16
C SER A 191 -11.92 7.91 -2.80
N VAL A 192 -11.66 8.90 -3.65
CA VAL A 192 -12.69 9.72 -4.33
C VAL A 192 -13.72 8.85 -5.06
N VAL A 193 -13.27 7.83 -5.77
CA VAL A 193 -14.12 6.89 -6.52
C VAL A 193 -15.05 6.11 -5.60
N THR A 194 -14.55 5.70 -4.42
CA THR A 194 -15.34 4.96 -3.43
C THR A 194 -16.35 5.83 -2.69
N ARG A 195 -16.18 7.17 -2.67
CA ARG A 195 -17.13 8.07 -1.99
C ARG A 195 -18.30 8.49 -2.88
N ARG A 196 -18.17 8.45 -4.19
CA ARG A 196 -19.23 8.89 -5.13
C ARG A 196 -20.47 8.01 -5.11
N ASN A 197 -20.41 6.78 -4.59
CA ASN A 197 -21.55 5.88 -4.45
C ASN A 197 -21.97 5.75 -2.98
N ASN A 198 -23.13 6.22 -2.60
CA ASN A 198 -23.67 6.19 -1.21
C ASN A 198 -23.81 4.76 -0.60
N ASN A 199 -23.67 3.70 -1.40
CA ASN A 199 -23.65 2.30 -0.93
C ASN A 199 -22.25 1.81 -0.51
N ASN A 200 -21.22 2.65 -0.57
CA ASN A 200 -19.83 2.24 -0.47
C ASN A 200 -19.35 1.95 0.95
N SER A 201 -19.98 2.47 2.00
CA SER A 201 -19.63 2.14 3.38
C SER A 201 -19.87 0.64 3.66
N LYS A 202 -20.99 0.11 3.17
CA LYS A 202 -21.33 -1.32 3.29
C LYS A 202 -20.36 -2.20 2.48
N ILE A 203 -20.09 -1.85 1.23
CA ILE A 203 -19.14 -2.54 0.35
C ILE A 203 -17.73 -2.52 0.94
N LYS A 204 -17.28 -1.39 1.46
CA LYS A 204 -15.95 -1.27 2.10
C LYS A 204 -15.85 -2.14 3.36
N THR A 205 -16.90 -2.18 4.17
CA THR A 205 -16.95 -3.02 5.37
C THR A 205 -16.99 -4.51 5.02
N GLU A 206 -17.77 -4.90 4.02
CA GLU A 206 -17.85 -6.29 3.54
C GLU A 206 -16.53 -6.75 2.93
N SER A 207 -15.90 -5.94 2.09
CA SER A 207 -14.58 -6.20 1.52
C SER A 207 -13.49 -6.32 2.60
N GLY A 208 -13.50 -5.42 3.59
CA GLY A 208 -12.59 -5.47 4.73
C GLY A 208 -12.75 -6.73 5.57
N ASN A 209 -13.99 -7.10 5.85
CA ASN A 209 -14.31 -8.34 6.58
C ASN A 209 -13.87 -9.57 5.77
N ARG A 210 -14.09 -9.59 4.45
CA ARG A 210 -13.66 -10.65 3.56
C ARG A 210 -12.14 -10.77 3.55
N GLY A 211 -11.39 -9.69 3.36
CA GLY A 211 -9.93 -9.68 3.36
C GLY A 211 -9.33 -10.18 4.67
N ASN A 212 -9.88 -9.76 5.82
CA ASN A 212 -9.46 -10.25 7.13
C ASN A 212 -9.68 -11.78 7.29
N LYS A 213 -10.78 -12.30 6.77
CA LYS A 213 -11.08 -13.75 6.80
C LYS A 213 -10.14 -14.53 5.91
N ILE A 214 -9.88 -14.06 4.67
CA ILE A 214 -8.91 -14.68 3.75
C ILE A 214 -7.54 -14.74 4.42
N PHE A 215 -7.07 -13.63 4.99
CA PHE A 215 -5.78 -13.58 5.66
C PHE A 215 -5.69 -14.59 6.81
N LEU A 216 -6.73 -14.65 7.66
CA LEU A 216 -6.77 -15.59 8.78
C LEU A 216 -6.76 -17.05 8.31
N LEU A 217 -7.53 -17.39 7.28
CA LEU A 217 -7.57 -18.74 6.71
C LEU A 217 -6.27 -19.15 6.02
N LYS A 218 -5.61 -18.20 5.35
CA LYS A 218 -4.35 -18.44 4.65
C LYS A 218 -3.17 -18.60 5.61
N TRP A 219 -3.08 -17.73 6.63
CA TRP A 219 -1.90 -17.62 7.48
C TRP A 219 -2.09 -18.17 8.90
N GLY A 220 -3.32 -18.49 9.30
CA GLY A 220 -3.66 -18.99 10.64
C GLY A 220 -3.57 -17.95 11.76
N ILE A 221 -3.35 -16.69 11.43
CA ILE A 221 -3.29 -15.53 12.33
C ILE A 221 -4.03 -14.34 11.71
N SER A 222 -4.54 -13.42 12.54
CA SER A 222 -5.20 -12.22 12.03
C SER A 222 -4.21 -11.15 11.55
N ILE A 223 -4.66 -10.24 10.67
CA ILE A 223 -3.87 -9.05 10.27
C ILE A 223 -3.44 -8.25 11.51
N LYS A 224 -4.34 -8.06 12.49
CA LYS A 224 -4.03 -7.35 13.75
C LYS A 224 -2.91 -8.05 14.52
N PHE A 225 -2.93 -9.39 14.59
CA PHE A 225 -1.88 -10.18 15.24
C PHE A 225 -0.55 -9.98 14.53
N PHE A 226 -0.53 -10.10 13.20
CA PHE A 226 0.67 -9.92 12.38
C PHE A 226 1.26 -8.52 12.54
N LYS A 227 0.45 -7.47 12.38
CA LYS A 227 0.89 -6.09 12.58
C LYS A 227 1.47 -5.85 13.97
N LYS A 228 0.84 -6.39 15.03
CA LYS A 228 1.26 -6.18 16.41
C LYS A 228 2.54 -6.92 16.78
N PHE A 229 2.63 -8.21 16.47
CA PHE A 229 3.70 -9.05 16.99
C PHE A 229 4.87 -9.23 16.03
N TYR A 230 4.61 -9.26 14.73
CA TYR A 230 5.64 -9.43 13.72
C TYR A 230 6.18 -8.07 13.25
N LEU A 231 5.31 -7.21 12.76
CA LEU A 231 5.72 -5.94 12.16
C LEU A 231 5.97 -4.84 13.18
N LYS A 232 5.41 -4.93 14.39
CA LYS A 232 5.44 -3.85 15.40
C LYS A 232 4.97 -2.51 14.82
N SER A 233 3.92 -2.57 13.99
CA SER A 233 3.42 -1.42 13.23
C SER A 233 3.14 -0.21 14.10
N ASP A 234 3.31 0.95 13.51
CA ASP A 234 3.02 2.27 14.09
C ASP A 234 3.95 2.71 15.24
N LEU A 235 4.99 1.93 15.55
CA LEU A 235 6.06 2.37 16.45
C LEU A 235 7.14 3.10 15.66
N PRO A 236 7.93 4.00 16.30
CA PRO A 236 9.12 4.57 15.67
C PRO A 236 10.06 3.48 15.15
N TYR A 237 10.63 3.71 13.97
CA TYR A 237 11.59 2.76 13.41
C TYR A 237 12.87 2.73 14.25
N VAL A 238 13.30 1.54 14.62
CA VAL A 238 14.51 1.32 15.40
C VAL A 238 15.55 0.52 14.62
N SER A 239 15.14 -0.62 14.07
CA SER A 239 16.04 -1.54 13.37
C SER A 239 15.25 -2.60 12.60
N GLU A 240 15.95 -3.50 11.95
CA GLU A 240 15.37 -4.73 11.41
C GLU A 240 14.55 -5.49 12.44
N LEU A 241 13.46 -6.07 11.99
CA LEU A 241 12.57 -6.87 12.82
C LEU A 241 13.19 -8.25 13.10
N SER A 242 12.97 -8.74 14.30
CA SER A 242 13.29 -10.11 14.71
C SER A 242 12.02 -10.96 14.85
N GLU A 243 12.19 -12.27 14.95
CA GLU A 243 11.09 -13.17 15.27
C GLU A 243 10.33 -12.72 16.55
N PRO A 244 8.99 -12.82 16.57
CA PRO A 244 8.19 -12.36 17.70
C PRO A 244 8.54 -13.10 19.00
N LYS A 245 8.70 -12.35 20.09
CA LYS A 245 8.82 -12.94 21.42
C LYS A 245 7.50 -13.59 21.84
N LYS A 246 7.53 -14.90 22.13
CA LYS A 246 6.35 -15.70 22.50
C LYS A 246 5.99 -15.52 23.98
N ASN A 247 5.70 -14.28 24.39
CA ASN A 247 5.23 -13.97 25.73
C ASN A 247 3.74 -14.33 25.91
N ILE A 248 3.21 -14.16 27.13
CA ILE A 248 1.84 -14.54 27.48
C ILE A 248 0.79 -13.82 26.61
N ASN A 249 1.02 -12.54 26.26
CA ASN A 249 0.12 -11.78 25.38
C ASN A 249 0.13 -12.31 23.96
N TYR A 250 1.29 -12.74 23.45
CA TYR A 250 1.41 -13.39 22.15
C TYR A 250 0.62 -14.71 22.15
N LEU A 251 0.84 -15.57 23.17
CA LEU A 251 0.20 -16.88 23.25
C LEU A 251 -1.33 -16.75 23.36
N PHE A 252 -1.82 -15.86 24.23
CA PHE A 252 -3.26 -15.60 24.36
C PHE A 252 -3.86 -15.12 23.05
N SER A 253 -3.23 -14.14 22.39
CA SER A 253 -3.70 -13.64 21.10
C SER A 253 -3.65 -14.70 20.00
N LEU A 254 -2.67 -15.60 20.03
CA LEU A 254 -2.57 -16.73 19.11
C LEU A 254 -3.70 -17.72 19.30
N VAL A 255 -4.07 -18.05 20.56
CA VAL A 255 -5.21 -18.92 20.88
C VAL A 255 -6.50 -18.33 20.30
N LEU A 256 -6.73 -17.02 20.48
CA LEU A 256 -7.91 -16.35 19.88
C LEU A 256 -7.90 -16.43 18.34
N CYS A 257 -6.75 -16.29 17.71
CA CYS A 257 -6.64 -16.49 16.26
C CYS A 257 -6.99 -17.93 15.87
N LYS A 258 -6.54 -18.93 16.63
CA LYS A 258 -6.86 -20.35 16.36
C LYS A 258 -8.33 -20.68 16.52
N ILE A 259 -8.99 -20.16 17.55
CA ILE A 259 -10.45 -20.31 17.73
C ILE A 259 -11.19 -19.72 16.53
N ASN A 260 -10.87 -18.48 16.13
CA ASN A 260 -11.50 -17.82 14.99
C ASN A 260 -11.19 -18.53 13.66
N TYR A 261 -9.99 -19.06 13.49
CA TYR A 261 -9.61 -19.86 12.32
C TYR A 261 -10.48 -21.12 12.21
N LEU A 262 -10.63 -21.88 13.32
CA LEU A 262 -11.44 -23.07 13.35
C LEU A 262 -12.92 -22.76 13.08
N TYR A 263 -13.43 -21.68 13.69
CA TYR A 263 -14.80 -21.21 13.42
C TYR A 263 -15.01 -20.92 11.94
N LEU A 264 -14.12 -20.13 11.31
CA LEU A 264 -14.24 -19.83 9.89
C LEU A 264 -14.13 -21.07 9.00
N ARG A 265 -13.21 -21.97 9.32
CA ARG A 265 -12.96 -23.17 8.52
C ARG A 265 -14.12 -24.15 8.54
N TYR A 266 -14.79 -24.31 9.66
CA TYR A 266 -15.83 -25.35 9.82
C TYR A 266 -17.25 -24.79 9.73
N PHE A 267 -17.49 -23.55 10.08
CA PHE A 267 -18.84 -22.99 10.17
C PHE A 267 -19.11 -21.87 9.15
N TYR A 268 -18.09 -21.29 8.54
CA TYR A 268 -18.27 -20.22 7.58
C TYR A 268 -18.06 -20.72 6.15
N LYS A 269 -19.16 -20.80 5.39
CA LYS A 269 -19.09 -21.04 3.95
C LYS A 269 -18.91 -19.69 3.26
N PHE A 270 -17.81 -19.52 2.51
CA PHE A 270 -17.69 -18.40 1.59
C PHE A 270 -18.80 -18.53 0.53
N LYS A 271 -19.75 -17.61 0.54
CA LYS A 271 -20.70 -17.41 -0.54
C LYS A 271 -20.09 -16.58 -1.64
#